data_e83148b66e9a782f7112e3b7dbfb99ae
#
_entry.id   e83148b66e9a782f7112e3b7dbfb99ae
#
_cell.length_a   1.000
_cell.length_b   1.000
_cell.length_c   1.000
_cell.angle_alpha   90.00
_cell.angle_beta   90.00
_cell.angle_gamma   90.00
#
_symmetry.space_group_name_H-M   'P 1'
#
loop_
_entity.id
_entity.type
_entity.pdbx_description
1 polymer ?
#
loop_
_entity_poly.entity_id
_entity_poly.type
_entity_poly.pdbx_seq_one_letter_code
_entity_poly.pdbx_strand_id
1 'polypeptide(L)'
;MMYGNDKLFFLLLGFFSWEKVYSPNPQQNLERFLLIASESLMKLSVAISFGVGLSFLLAVAGVGQGTAAPPQEPDWARVIEDERAIKIETDRLEASIPKKDPKHWMTGIEKGSFLDKATGYRDIGDGLMVVDWLMEAGSDESYAEAVIAPDGHGVGRYTWYENETDPERRHYALMAHGSSHRKRVVEGPQLCHRMKPVQPEVIRGRDFIAVTTVYHFEYAAPGRQPGSRWTQRIVFPRGERFFVLMDKIDSVNDSPEMFLRNDTPGCFRHVQGDTFSEIYLSYLSGPKGVRIPASEFFNPFPPDLKFGYRRDFNRTPEYFIRACHLRDKETGQDGPWLAGLTLEPSVVYEAWCSQRPGDIVVMIEEIHGRPVKAGESFSAAHIVGFFDTIEEMRHVYDRYKGHTALEADASGWRLVK
;
A
#
# COMPACT_ATOMS: atom_id res chain seq x y z
N MET A 1 -21.94 -15.39 52.30
CA MET A 1 -22.41 -16.42 51.34
C MET A 1 -23.18 -15.71 50.25
N MET A 2 -22.55 -15.42 49.16
CA MET A 2 -23.11 -15.11 47.83
C MET A 2 -21.94 -14.80 46.92
N TYR A 3 -21.30 -15.82 46.42
CA TYR A 3 -20.33 -15.75 45.32
C TYR A 3 -20.78 -16.80 44.31
N GLY A 4 -21.13 -16.36 43.12
CA GLY A 4 -21.39 -17.35 42.08
C GLY A 4 -22.27 -16.90 40.93
N ASN A 5 -22.06 -15.70 40.32
CA ASN A 5 -22.72 -15.40 39.02
C ASN A 5 -21.92 -14.39 38.15
N ASP A 6 -20.76 -13.92 38.58
CA ASP A 6 -20.06 -12.86 37.84
C ASP A 6 -19.16 -13.36 36.68
N LYS A 7 -18.90 -14.66 36.60
CA LYS A 7 -18.03 -15.20 35.53
C LYS A 7 -18.72 -15.42 34.19
N LEU A 8 -20.04 -15.51 34.14
CA LEU A 8 -20.78 -15.68 32.88
C LEU A 8 -21.05 -14.35 32.18
N PHE A 9 -21.05 -13.26 32.96
CA PHE A 9 -21.27 -11.91 32.40
C PHE A 9 -20.06 -11.33 31.66
N PHE A 10 -18.85 -11.74 32.04
CA PHE A 10 -17.62 -11.29 31.40
C PHE A 10 -17.28 -12.01 30.07
N LEU A 11 -17.82 -13.17 29.82
CA LEU A 11 -17.58 -13.93 28.58
C LEU A 11 -18.42 -13.45 27.39
N LEU A 12 -19.53 -12.74 27.64
CA LEU A 12 -20.38 -12.15 26.59
C LEU A 12 -19.98 -10.72 26.18
N LEU A 13 -19.15 -10.03 26.98
CA LEU A 13 -18.71 -8.65 26.71
C LEU A 13 -17.38 -8.55 25.96
N GLY A 14 -16.73 -9.66 25.67
CA GLY A 14 -15.43 -9.69 24.98
C GLY A 14 -15.45 -9.33 23.49
N PHE A 15 -16.60 -9.07 22.90
CA PHE A 15 -16.74 -8.80 21.46
C PHE A 15 -17.23 -7.40 21.09
N PHE A 16 -17.40 -6.49 22.05
CA PHE A 16 -17.83 -5.13 21.76
C PHE A 16 -16.78 -4.10 22.23
N SER A 17 -16.33 -3.27 21.30
CA SER A 17 -15.45 -2.15 21.60
C SER A 17 -16.16 -1.14 22.51
N TRP A 18 -15.56 -0.82 23.64
CA TRP A 18 -16.09 0.04 24.70
C TRP A 18 -16.32 1.51 24.28
N GLU A 19 -15.81 1.93 23.16
CA GLU A 19 -15.85 3.34 22.75
C GLU A 19 -17.21 3.86 22.25
N LYS A 20 -18.18 2.99 22.00
CA LYS A 20 -19.48 3.38 21.42
C LYS A 20 -20.65 3.51 22.42
N VAL A 21 -20.46 3.22 23.69
CA VAL A 21 -21.59 3.06 24.62
C VAL A 21 -21.66 4.13 25.72
N TYR A 22 -20.68 4.99 25.89
CA TYR A 22 -20.70 5.96 26.98
C TYR A 22 -21.35 7.29 26.58
N SER A 23 -22.57 7.53 27.10
CA SER A 23 -23.18 8.85 27.23
C SER A 23 -23.19 9.25 28.73
N PRO A 24 -23.04 10.52 29.07
CA PRO A 24 -23.13 10.97 30.45
C PRO A 24 -24.53 10.80 31.09
N ASN A 25 -25.52 10.37 30.32
CA ASN A 25 -26.87 10.11 30.81
C ASN A 25 -27.14 8.58 30.92
N PRO A 26 -27.34 8.03 32.14
CA PRO A 26 -27.56 6.59 32.35
C PRO A 26 -28.80 6.01 31.66
N GLN A 27 -29.85 6.80 31.45
CA GLN A 27 -31.07 6.37 30.78
C GLN A 27 -30.86 6.14 29.27
N GLN A 28 -30.07 6.99 28.63
CA GLN A 28 -29.73 6.82 27.22
C GLN A 28 -28.83 5.60 26.94
N ASN A 29 -28.04 5.21 27.92
CA ASN A 29 -27.22 4.01 27.83
C ASN A 29 -28.06 2.74 27.88
N LEU A 30 -29.12 2.71 28.68
CA LEU A 30 -30.05 1.58 28.79
C LEU A 30 -30.88 1.41 27.51
N GLU A 31 -31.40 2.51 26.93
CA GLU A 31 -32.18 2.46 25.70
C GLU A 31 -31.32 1.99 24.49
N ARG A 32 -30.10 2.44 24.40
CA ARG A 32 -29.15 1.98 23.36
C ARG A 32 -28.80 0.51 23.52
N PHE A 33 -28.65 0.04 24.77
CA PHE A 33 -28.37 -1.39 25.04
C PHE A 33 -29.53 -2.28 24.62
N LEU A 34 -30.76 -1.87 24.89
CA LEU A 34 -31.99 -2.60 24.52
C LEU A 34 -32.20 -2.62 22.99
N LEU A 35 -31.82 -1.53 22.29
CA LEU A 35 -31.91 -1.46 20.83
C LEU A 35 -30.94 -2.45 20.16
N ILE A 36 -29.69 -2.48 20.62
CA ILE A 36 -28.64 -3.38 20.10
C ILE A 36 -28.98 -4.85 20.37
N ALA A 37 -29.55 -5.14 21.54
CA ALA A 37 -29.97 -6.49 21.89
C ALA A 37 -31.17 -6.98 21.04
N SER A 38 -32.09 -6.09 20.67
CA SER A 38 -33.25 -6.43 19.83
C SER A 38 -32.86 -6.69 18.37
N GLU A 39 -31.91 -5.92 17.82
CA GLU A 39 -31.39 -6.18 16.47
C GLU A 39 -30.60 -7.49 16.36
N SER A 40 -29.85 -7.85 17.40
CA SER A 40 -29.13 -9.12 17.47
C SER A 40 -30.03 -10.33 17.54
N LEU A 41 -31.16 -10.23 18.29
CA LEU A 41 -32.18 -11.28 18.38
C LEU A 41 -32.94 -11.45 17.07
N MET A 42 -33.22 -10.38 16.34
CA MET A 42 -33.87 -10.46 15.02
C MET A 42 -33.00 -11.16 13.97
N LYS A 43 -31.71 -10.92 13.97
CA LYS A 43 -30.75 -11.58 13.06
C LYS A 43 -30.62 -13.09 13.36
N LEU A 44 -30.72 -13.49 14.63
CA LEU A 44 -30.66 -14.89 15.02
C LEU A 44 -31.94 -15.67 14.62
N SER A 45 -33.09 -15.02 14.62
CA SER A 45 -34.37 -15.64 14.21
C SER A 45 -34.48 -15.89 12.71
N VAL A 46 -33.84 -15.05 11.88
CA VAL A 46 -33.81 -15.20 10.42
C VAL A 46 -32.87 -16.35 9.99
N ALA A 47 -31.79 -16.60 10.74
CA ALA A 47 -30.83 -17.65 10.41
C ALA A 47 -31.39 -19.10 10.68
N ILE A 48 -32.40 -19.25 11.57
CA ILE A 48 -32.96 -20.56 11.92
C ILE A 48 -34.10 -20.98 10.96
N SER A 49 -34.69 -20.05 10.21
CA SER A 49 -35.85 -20.33 9.34
C SER A 49 -35.51 -20.81 7.92
N PHE A 50 -34.25 -20.86 7.52
CA PHE A 50 -33.82 -21.27 6.17
C PHE A 50 -33.22 -22.68 6.08
N GLY A 51 -33.35 -23.49 7.10
CA GLY A 51 -32.65 -24.80 7.23
C GLY A 51 -33.49 -26.05 6.94
N VAL A 52 -34.72 -25.97 6.43
CA VAL A 52 -35.51 -27.19 6.12
C VAL A 52 -36.30 -26.97 4.84
N GLY A 53 -35.92 -27.67 3.80
CA GLY A 53 -36.80 -27.86 2.62
C GLY A 53 -36.11 -27.93 1.26
N LEU A 54 -35.96 -29.09 0.78
CA LEU A 54 -36.32 -29.65 -0.51
C LEU A 54 -35.13 -30.23 -1.32
N SER A 55 -34.93 -31.53 -1.11
CA SER A 55 -34.23 -32.40 -2.09
C SER A 55 -35.21 -32.76 -3.20
N PHE A 56 -35.01 -32.23 -4.41
CA PHE A 56 -35.60 -32.77 -5.64
C PHE A 56 -34.49 -33.26 -6.56
N LEU A 57 -34.46 -34.56 -6.78
CA LEU A 57 -33.69 -35.21 -7.84
C LEU A 57 -34.26 -34.77 -9.21
N LEU A 58 -33.46 -34.11 -10.01
CA LEU A 58 -33.65 -34.02 -11.45
C LEU A 58 -32.40 -34.58 -12.14
N ALA A 59 -32.51 -35.80 -12.60
CA ALA A 59 -31.51 -36.40 -13.49
C ALA A 59 -31.69 -35.78 -14.88
N VAL A 60 -30.78 -34.87 -15.25
CA VAL A 60 -30.63 -34.42 -16.63
C VAL A 60 -29.33 -35.00 -17.15
N ALA A 61 -29.46 -35.84 -18.18
CA ALA A 61 -28.32 -36.35 -18.94
C ALA A 61 -27.69 -35.13 -19.68
N GLY A 62 -26.60 -34.61 -19.12
CA GLY A 62 -25.81 -33.52 -19.72
C GLY A 62 -24.58 -34.10 -20.41
N VAL A 63 -24.48 -33.76 -21.67
CA VAL A 63 -23.28 -33.93 -22.52
C VAL A 63 -22.07 -33.38 -21.74
N GLY A 64 -21.05 -34.25 -21.57
CA GLY A 64 -19.82 -33.92 -20.86
C GLY A 64 -19.06 -32.77 -21.54
N GLN A 65 -19.20 -31.58 -21.00
CA GLN A 65 -18.17 -30.56 -21.13
C GLN A 65 -17.04 -30.98 -20.19
N GLY A 66 -15.92 -31.35 -20.75
CA GLY A 66 -14.71 -31.63 -19.98
C GLY A 66 -14.35 -30.36 -19.20
N THR A 67 -14.63 -30.36 -17.90
CA THR A 67 -14.09 -29.38 -16.98
C THR A 67 -12.57 -29.58 -17.01
N ALA A 68 -11.86 -28.62 -17.59
CA ALA A 68 -10.41 -28.58 -17.43
C ALA A 68 -10.10 -28.72 -15.95
N ALA A 69 -9.21 -29.66 -15.62
CA ALA A 69 -8.74 -29.81 -14.25
C ALA A 69 -8.22 -28.45 -13.76
N PRO A 70 -8.49 -28.07 -12.49
CA PRO A 70 -7.94 -26.84 -11.95
C PRO A 70 -6.42 -26.83 -12.20
N PRO A 71 -5.84 -25.69 -12.57
CA PRO A 71 -4.40 -25.60 -12.81
C PRO A 71 -3.66 -26.13 -11.59
N GLN A 72 -2.82 -27.12 -11.80
CA GLN A 72 -2.03 -27.74 -10.74
C GLN A 72 -1.09 -26.69 -10.20
N GLU A 73 -1.11 -26.45 -8.87
CA GLU A 73 -0.18 -25.51 -8.23
C GLU A 73 1.26 -25.97 -8.52
N PRO A 74 2.15 -25.04 -8.89
CA PRO A 74 3.55 -25.39 -9.12
C PRO A 74 4.21 -25.80 -7.80
N ASP A 75 5.07 -26.83 -7.82
CA ASP A 75 5.75 -27.37 -6.63
C ASP A 75 6.57 -26.32 -5.82
N TRP A 76 6.95 -25.20 -6.45
CA TRP A 76 7.79 -24.16 -5.86
C TRP A 76 7.01 -23.00 -5.24
N ALA A 77 5.71 -22.90 -5.48
CA ALA A 77 4.89 -21.81 -4.97
C ALA A 77 3.48 -22.29 -4.59
N ARG A 78 2.94 -21.65 -3.57
CA ARG A 78 1.57 -21.83 -3.10
C ARG A 78 0.86 -20.48 -3.06
N VAL A 79 -0.40 -20.45 -3.51
CA VAL A 79 -1.26 -19.25 -3.44
C VAL A 79 -2.53 -19.59 -2.67
N ILE A 80 -2.75 -18.91 -1.57
CA ILE A 80 -3.95 -19.06 -0.73
C ILE A 80 -4.74 -17.76 -0.82
N GLU A 81 -5.98 -17.86 -1.28
CA GLU A 81 -6.90 -16.73 -1.35
C GLU A 81 -7.96 -16.86 -0.30
N ASP A 82 -8.17 -15.79 0.46
CA ASP A 82 -9.30 -15.63 1.36
C ASP A 82 -10.06 -14.32 1.03
N GLU A 83 -11.05 -13.98 1.84
CA GLU A 83 -11.86 -12.76 1.63
C GLU A 83 -11.05 -11.46 1.78
N ARG A 84 -9.92 -11.49 2.48
CA ARG A 84 -9.14 -10.32 2.88
C ARG A 84 -7.86 -10.13 2.08
N ALA A 85 -7.23 -11.23 1.69
CA ALA A 85 -5.90 -11.18 1.10
C ALA A 85 -5.62 -12.36 0.17
N ILE A 86 -4.60 -12.17 -0.66
CA ILE A 86 -3.92 -13.22 -1.43
C ILE A 86 -2.57 -13.43 -0.77
N LYS A 87 -2.39 -14.60 -0.17
CA LYS A 87 -1.12 -15.01 0.44
C LYS A 87 -0.33 -15.82 -0.57
N ILE A 88 0.91 -15.43 -0.77
CA ILE A 88 1.85 -16.04 -1.69
C ILE A 88 3.00 -16.59 -0.88
N GLU A 89 3.29 -17.84 -1.09
CA GLU A 89 4.45 -18.53 -0.55
C GLU A 89 5.24 -19.12 -1.73
N THR A 90 6.46 -18.65 -1.92
CA THR A 90 7.38 -19.17 -2.93
C THR A 90 8.48 -20.01 -2.26
N ASP A 91 9.39 -20.55 -3.07
CA ASP A 91 10.60 -21.20 -2.57
C ASP A 91 11.54 -20.26 -1.79
N ARG A 92 11.39 -18.91 -1.95
CA ARG A 92 12.25 -17.90 -1.33
C ARG A 92 11.53 -16.92 -0.42
N LEU A 93 10.27 -16.61 -0.69
CA LEU A 93 9.54 -15.53 -0.05
C LEU A 93 8.17 -15.97 0.46
N GLU A 94 7.67 -15.25 1.47
CA GLU A 94 6.24 -15.17 1.77
C GLU A 94 5.78 -13.71 1.61
N ALA A 95 4.55 -13.49 1.15
CA ALA A 95 3.94 -12.19 1.04
C ALA A 95 2.42 -12.27 1.13
N SER A 96 1.77 -11.18 1.54
CA SER A 96 0.32 -11.04 1.51
C SER A 96 -0.06 -9.77 0.76
N ILE A 97 -0.96 -9.88 -0.21
CA ILE A 97 -1.51 -8.76 -0.97
C ILE A 97 -2.94 -8.55 -0.51
N PRO A 98 -3.29 -7.40 0.09
CA PRO A 98 -4.62 -7.16 0.63
C PRO A 98 -5.65 -6.92 -0.49
N LYS A 99 -6.86 -7.45 -0.31
CA LYS A 99 -8.03 -7.18 -1.16
C LYS A 99 -8.81 -5.93 -0.71
N LYS A 100 -8.17 -5.06 0.07
CA LYS A 100 -8.75 -3.83 0.64
C LYS A 100 -10.01 -4.08 1.47
N ASP A 101 -9.81 -4.58 2.64
CA ASP A 101 -10.81 -4.54 3.71
C ASP A 101 -10.88 -3.10 4.26
N PRO A 102 -12.06 -2.53 4.61
CA PRO A 102 -12.16 -1.22 5.27
C PRO A 102 -11.36 -1.05 6.56
N LYS A 103 -10.92 -2.14 7.16
CA LYS A 103 -10.08 -2.15 8.37
C LYS A 103 -8.58 -2.28 8.07
N HIS A 104 -8.22 -2.62 6.85
CA HIS A 104 -6.83 -2.84 6.43
C HIS A 104 -6.54 -1.92 5.26
N TRP A 105 -5.97 -0.79 5.58
CA TRP A 105 -5.58 0.21 4.62
C TRP A 105 -4.20 -0.14 4.07
N MET A 106 -4.10 -0.69 2.92
CA MET A 106 -2.81 -0.85 2.22
C MET A 106 -3.05 -1.18 0.75
N THR A 107 -2.16 -0.70 -0.06
CA THR A 107 -1.86 -1.22 -1.39
C THR A 107 -0.52 -1.95 -1.31
N GLY A 108 -0.11 -2.64 -2.35
CA GLY A 108 1.16 -3.36 -2.37
C GLY A 108 1.17 -4.59 -1.47
N ILE A 109 2.18 -4.70 -0.62
CA ILE A 109 2.37 -5.83 0.30
C ILE A 109 1.96 -5.43 1.71
N GLU A 110 1.14 -6.26 2.33
CA GLU A 110 0.65 -6.07 3.70
C GLU A 110 1.79 -6.06 4.71
N LYS A 111 1.69 -5.17 5.70
CA LYS A 111 2.71 -5.01 6.74
C LYS A 111 3.03 -6.32 7.45
N GLY A 112 4.31 -6.57 7.71
CA GLY A 112 4.79 -7.74 8.43
C GLY A 112 4.59 -9.06 7.70
N SER A 113 4.15 -9.03 6.43
CA SER A 113 3.87 -10.24 5.66
C SER A 113 5.01 -10.65 4.72
N PHE A 114 5.90 -9.74 4.38
CA PHE A 114 6.99 -10.01 3.47
C PHE A 114 8.16 -10.65 4.21
N LEU A 115 8.36 -11.94 4.02
CA LEU A 115 9.38 -12.76 4.70
C LEU A 115 10.42 -13.25 3.70
N ASP A 116 11.69 -13.07 4.03
CA ASP A 116 12.80 -13.78 3.42
C ASP A 116 13.03 -15.13 4.09
N LYS A 117 12.75 -16.23 3.40
CA LYS A 117 12.91 -17.58 3.93
C LYS A 117 14.38 -17.97 4.15
N ALA A 118 15.32 -17.31 3.47
CA ALA A 118 16.74 -17.60 3.61
C ALA A 118 17.30 -17.10 4.95
N THR A 119 16.86 -15.94 5.40
CA THR A 119 17.38 -15.28 6.60
C THR A 119 16.40 -15.26 7.77
N GLY A 120 15.09 -15.45 7.51
CA GLY A 120 14.02 -15.30 8.49
C GLY A 120 13.62 -13.86 8.78
N TYR A 121 14.24 -12.86 8.11
CA TYR A 121 13.88 -11.47 8.29
C TYR A 121 12.57 -11.13 7.57
N ARG A 122 11.81 -10.19 8.14
CA ARG A 122 10.58 -9.64 7.58
C ARG A 122 10.71 -8.16 7.28
N ASP A 123 9.77 -7.64 6.49
CA ASP A 123 9.59 -6.19 6.39
C ASP A 123 9.28 -5.58 7.77
N ILE A 124 9.71 -4.34 7.93
CA ILE A 124 9.75 -3.63 9.21
C ILE A 124 8.71 -2.51 9.31
N GLY A 125 7.70 -2.52 8.48
CA GLY A 125 6.89 -1.33 8.37
C GLY A 125 5.40 -1.52 8.37
N ASP A 126 4.78 -0.49 7.84
CA ASP A 126 3.35 -0.39 7.63
C ASP A 126 2.94 -0.78 6.19
N GLY A 127 3.84 -1.43 5.44
CA GLY A 127 3.63 -1.99 4.12
C GLY A 127 4.68 -1.57 3.09
N LEU A 128 4.73 -2.33 1.99
CA LEU A 128 5.66 -2.08 0.89
C LEU A 128 4.89 -1.67 -0.36
N MET A 129 5.46 -0.74 -1.14
CA MET A 129 4.87 -0.21 -2.37
C MET A 129 3.46 0.34 -2.15
N VAL A 130 3.34 1.19 -1.14
CA VAL A 130 2.09 1.83 -0.75
C VAL A 130 1.80 2.98 -1.69
N VAL A 131 0.63 2.97 -2.34
CA VAL A 131 0.21 4.01 -3.28
C VAL A 131 -0.76 4.96 -2.62
N ASP A 132 -0.45 6.25 -2.67
CA ASP A 132 -1.21 7.29 -2.01
C ASP A 132 -2.21 7.98 -2.96
N TRP A 133 -1.74 8.92 -3.78
CA TRP A 133 -2.59 9.81 -4.55
C TRP A 133 -2.17 9.97 -6.00
N LEU A 134 -3.16 10.19 -6.85
CA LEU A 134 -2.98 10.81 -8.15
C LEU A 134 -3.08 12.33 -7.99
N MET A 135 -1.99 13.03 -8.31
CA MET A 135 -1.80 14.43 -8.00
C MET A 135 -1.31 15.21 -9.22
N GLU A 136 -1.37 16.53 -9.11
CA GLU A 136 -0.77 17.46 -10.08
C GLU A 136 -0.06 18.62 -9.37
N ALA A 137 0.78 19.33 -10.11
CA ALA A 137 1.35 20.59 -9.64
C ALA A 137 0.27 21.64 -9.49
N GLY A 138 0.42 22.48 -8.47
CA GLY A 138 -0.49 23.59 -8.19
C GLY A 138 -1.04 23.57 -6.78
N SER A 139 -1.68 24.65 -6.40
CA SER A 139 -2.39 24.78 -5.14
C SER A 139 -3.79 25.29 -5.41
N ASP A 140 -4.74 24.76 -4.67
CA ASP A 140 -6.06 25.35 -4.56
C ASP A 140 -6.13 26.13 -3.24
N GLU A 141 -5.64 27.36 -3.25
CA GLU A 141 -5.53 28.18 -2.03
C GLU A 141 -6.90 28.51 -1.44
N SER A 142 -7.91 28.72 -2.28
CA SER A 142 -9.27 28.98 -1.81
C SER A 142 -9.86 27.74 -1.12
N TYR A 143 -9.52 26.58 -1.61
CA TYR A 143 -9.90 25.30 -1.00
C TYR A 143 -9.09 25.04 0.27
N ALA A 144 -7.82 25.40 0.27
CA ALA A 144 -6.92 25.26 1.42
C ALA A 144 -7.34 26.10 2.63
N GLU A 145 -7.74 27.33 2.41
CA GLU A 145 -8.22 28.22 3.46
C GLU A 145 -9.48 27.69 4.16
N ALA A 146 -10.33 27.01 3.40
CA ALA A 146 -11.53 26.38 3.93
C ALA A 146 -11.23 25.11 4.76
N VAL A 147 -10.00 24.61 4.69
CA VAL A 147 -9.60 23.29 5.13
C VAL A 147 -8.46 23.35 6.14
N ILE A 148 -8.44 24.36 6.99
CA ILE A 148 -7.52 24.43 8.14
C ILE A 148 -8.02 23.45 9.20
N ALA A 149 -7.18 22.47 9.55
CA ALA A 149 -7.51 21.53 10.62
C ALA A 149 -7.73 22.28 11.95
N PRO A 150 -8.64 21.78 12.82
CA PRO A 150 -8.91 22.39 14.13
C PRO A 150 -7.69 22.52 15.05
N ASP A 151 -6.62 21.79 14.78
CA ASP A 151 -5.36 21.82 15.52
C ASP A 151 -4.42 22.96 15.10
N GLY A 152 -4.85 23.84 14.19
CA GLY A 152 -4.08 25.00 13.75
C GLY A 152 -2.86 24.67 12.88
N HIS A 153 -2.70 23.44 12.44
CA HIS A 153 -1.68 23.07 11.46
C HIS A 153 -2.10 23.58 10.08
N GLY A 154 -1.55 24.72 9.71
CA GLY A 154 -1.93 25.46 8.51
C GLY A 154 -1.67 24.72 7.20
N VAL A 155 -2.10 25.38 6.15
CA VAL A 155 -1.88 25.04 4.73
C VAL A 155 -0.50 24.45 4.52
N GLY A 156 -0.45 23.21 4.07
CA GLY A 156 0.80 22.54 3.77
C GLY A 156 1.04 21.21 4.45
N ARG A 157 0.10 20.76 5.25
CA ARG A 157 0.12 19.41 5.81
C ARG A 157 -1.04 18.59 5.29
N TYR A 158 -0.89 17.29 5.32
CA TYR A 158 -1.96 16.35 5.13
C TYR A 158 -3.12 16.73 6.03
N THR A 159 -4.20 17.19 5.49
CA THR A 159 -5.45 17.27 6.17
C THR A 159 -6.36 16.25 5.55
N TRP A 160 -6.50 15.15 6.24
CA TRP A 160 -7.46 14.13 5.89
C TRP A 160 -8.74 14.42 6.66
N TYR A 161 -9.82 14.66 5.92
CA TYR A 161 -11.12 14.97 6.52
C TYR A 161 -11.98 13.73 6.57
N GLU A 162 -11.74 12.90 7.58
CA GLU A 162 -12.59 11.71 7.81
C GLU A 162 -14.02 12.08 8.18
N ASN A 163 -14.18 13.23 8.84
CA ASN A 163 -15.44 13.73 9.38
C ASN A 163 -16.04 14.87 8.56
N GLU A 164 -15.50 15.16 7.37
CA GLU A 164 -16.06 16.19 6.50
C GLU A 164 -17.44 15.73 5.97
N THR A 165 -18.44 16.55 6.18
CA THR A 165 -19.82 16.30 5.76
C THR A 165 -20.07 16.66 4.30
N ASP A 166 -19.26 17.59 3.76
CA ASP A 166 -19.31 17.98 2.36
C ASP A 166 -18.68 16.89 1.47
N PRO A 167 -19.47 16.23 0.59
CA PRO A 167 -18.94 15.20 -0.29
C PRO A 167 -17.83 15.67 -1.23
N GLU A 168 -17.84 16.93 -1.64
CA GLU A 168 -16.83 17.48 -2.55
C GLU A 168 -15.49 17.68 -1.84
N ARG A 169 -15.50 17.98 -0.55
CA ARG A 169 -14.30 18.29 0.22
C ARG A 169 -13.62 17.09 0.86
N ARG A 170 -14.37 16.08 1.24
CA ARG A 170 -13.81 14.89 1.94
C ARG A 170 -12.87 14.01 1.12
N HIS A 171 -12.78 14.23 -0.20
CA HIS A 171 -11.96 13.44 -1.11
C HIS A 171 -10.70 14.17 -1.56
N TYR A 172 -10.50 15.40 -1.12
CA TYR A 172 -9.37 16.22 -1.51
C TYR A 172 -8.43 16.44 -0.36
N ALA A 173 -7.16 16.31 -0.62
CA ALA A 173 -6.11 16.76 0.25
C ALA A 173 -5.27 17.79 -0.49
N LEU A 174 -5.13 18.96 0.08
CA LEU A 174 -4.13 19.90 -0.36
C LEU A 174 -2.81 19.47 0.25
N MET A 175 -1.82 19.24 -0.58
CA MET A 175 -0.48 18.90 -0.15
C MET A 175 0.46 20.04 -0.51
N ALA A 176 0.94 20.77 0.50
CA ALA A 176 2.17 21.49 0.37
C ALA A 176 3.25 20.69 1.08
N HIS A 177 4.19 20.20 0.35
CA HIS A 177 5.47 19.78 0.89
C HIS A 177 6.34 21.03 0.99
N GLY A 178 7.22 21.06 1.99
CA GLY A 178 8.15 22.18 2.23
C GLY A 178 9.12 22.45 1.09
N SER A 179 9.13 21.62 0.04
CA SER A 179 9.72 21.98 -1.23
C SER A 179 8.95 23.15 -1.85
N SER A 180 9.57 23.85 -2.73
CA SER A 180 9.00 24.97 -3.51
C SER A 180 7.76 24.56 -4.34
N HIS A 181 7.25 23.33 -4.20
CA HIS A 181 6.26 22.74 -5.08
C HIS A 181 4.99 22.39 -4.31
N ARG A 182 3.93 23.16 -4.57
CA ARG A 182 2.59 22.85 -4.09
C ARG A 182 1.95 21.83 -5.04
N LYS A 183 1.26 20.86 -4.49
CA LYS A 183 0.60 19.79 -5.22
C LYS A 183 -0.83 19.63 -4.71
N ARG A 184 -1.73 19.29 -5.60
CA ARG A 184 -3.12 19.02 -5.27
C ARG A 184 -3.53 17.66 -5.81
N VAL A 185 -4.56 17.07 -5.20
CA VAL A 185 -5.14 15.82 -5.68
C VAL A 185 -5.90 16.07 -6.98
N VAL A 186 -5.74 15.21 -7.96
CA VAL A 186 -6.51 15.20 -9.21
C VAL A 186 -7.75 14.35 -9.03
N GLU A 187 -7.57 13.14 -8.56
CA GLU A 187 -8.63 12.17 -8.31
C GLU A 187 -8.37 11.43 -6.99
N GLY A 188 -9.44 11.00 -6.35
CA GLY A 188 -9.43 10.31 -5.07
C GLY A 188 -10.36 9.10 -5.04
N PRO A 189 -10.39 8.46 -3.90
CA PRO A 189 -9.74 8.77 -2.63
C PRO A 189 -8.25 8.39 -2.60
N GLN A 190 -7.59 8.67 -1.47
CA GLN A 190 -6.26 8.12 -1.20
C GLN A 190 -6.31 6.59 -1.26
N LEU A 191 -5.53 5.97 -2.15
CA LEU A 191 -5.66 4.55 -2.45
C LEU A 191 -5.35 3.65 -1.26
N CYS A 192 -4.28 3.95 -0.52
CA CYS A 192 -3.89 3.14 0.62
C CYS A 192 -4.94 3.15 1.75
N HIS A 193 -5.69 4.23 1.95
CA HIS A 193 -6.64 4.36 3.05
C HIS A 193 -8.09 4.06 2.67
N ARG A 194 -8.53 4.52 1.50
CA ARG A 194 -9.96 4.67 1.20
C ARG A 194 -10.44 3.91 -0.02
N MET A 195 -9.54 3.29 -0.75
CA MET A 195 -9.94 2.46 -1.89
C MET A 195 -10.89 1.35 -1.41
N LYS A 196 -11.99 1.17 -2.12
CA LYS A 196 -12.94 0.09 -1.86
C LYS A 196 -12.31 -1.29 -2.09
N PRO A 197 -12.89 -2.34 -1.52
CA PRO A 197 -12.47 -3.71 -1.82
C PRO A 197 -12.40 -3.98 -3.32
N VAL A 198 -11.34 -4.62 -3.75
CA VAL A 198 -11.08 -5.03 -5.13
C VAL A 198 -10.94 -6.54 -5.22
N GLN A 199 -11.10 -7.08 -6.42
CA GLN A 199 -10.85 -8.50 -6.70
C GLN A 199 -9.61 -8.59 -7.61
N PRO A 200 -8.42 -8.83 -7.05
CA PRO A 200 -7.21 -8.99 -7.85
C PRO A 200 -7.28 -10.24 -8.71
N GLU A 201 -6.67 -10.17 -9.88
CA GLU A 201 -6.44 -11.32 -10.76
C GLU A 201 -5.13 -12.01 -10.40
N VAL A 202 -5.14 -13.34 -10.31
CA VAL A 202 -3.94 -14.16 -10.03
C VAL A 202 -3.60 -15.01 -11.25
N ILE A 203 -2.37 -14.89 -11.72
CA ILE A 203 -1.80 -15.73 -12.77
C ILE A 203 -0.75 -16.65 -12.12
N ARG A 204 -0.92 -17.97 -12.33
CA ARG A 204 0.03 -19.00 -11.89
C ARG A 204 0.82 -19.49 -13.10
N GLY A 205 2.00 -18.90 -13.29
CA GLY A 205 2.94 -19.33 -14.34
C GLY A 205 3.79 -20.51 -13.90
N ARG A 206 4.54 -21.07 -14.85
CA ARG A 206 5.47 -22.18 -14.58
C ARG A 206 6.58 -21.79 -13.58
N ASP A 207 7.07 -20.56 -13.68
CA ASP A 207 8.23 -20.02 -12.95
C ASP A 207 7.96 -18.64 -12.35
N PHE A 208 6.70 -18.25 -12.20
CA PHE A 208 6.28 -17.02 -11.54
C PHE A 208 4.83 -17.11 -11.03
N ILE A 209 4.53 -16.28 -10.04
CA ILE A 209 3.16 -15.92 -9.64
C ILE A 209 2.98 -14.44 -9.90
N ALA A 210 1.88 -14.06 -10.58
CA ALA A 210 1.55 -12.64 -10.76
C ALA A 210 0.19 -12.33 -10.13
N VAL A 211 0.09 -11.13 -9.51
CA VAL A 211 -1.15 -10.58 -8.99
C VAL A 211 -1.36 -9.19 -9.58
N THR A 212 -2.52 -8.97 -10.18
CA THR A 212 -2.89 -7.68 -10.75
C THR A 212 -4.09 -7.12 -10.04
N THR A 213 -3.95 -5.94 -9.45
CA THR A 213 -5.02 -5.15 -8.85
C THR A 213 -5.36 -3.98 -9.76
N VAL A 214 -6.65 -3.77 -10.02
CA VAL A 214 -7.15 -2.65 -10.82
C VAL A 214 -8.19 -1.88 -10.01
N TYR A 215 -8.09 -0.57 -10.02
CA TYR A 215 -9.05 0.32 -9.39
C TYR A 215 -9.34 1.54 -10.27
N HIS A 216 -10.60 1.95 -10.33
CA HIS A 216 -11.03 3.17 -10.97
C HIS A 216 -11.32 4.23 -9.91
N PHE A 217 -10.68 5.39 -10.02
CA PHE A 217 -10.95 6.49 -9.11
C PHE A 217 -12.40 6.93 -9.19
N GLU A 218 -13.04 7.09 -8.05
CA GLU A 218 -14.48 7.36 -7.96
C GLU A 218 -14.82 8.84 -7.81
N TYR A 219 -13.85 9.63 -7.44
CA TYR A 219 -14.01 11.04 -7.13
C TYR A 219 -12.91 11.86 -7.81
N ALA A 220 -13.23 13.12 -8.13
CA ALA A 220 -12.27 14.02 -8.75
C ALA A 220 -12.35 15.42 -8.13
N ALA A 221 -11.25 16.13 -8.18
CA ALA A 221 -11.17 17.54 -7.76
C ALA A 221 -12.08 18.43 -8.62
N PRO A 222 -12.52 19.60 -8.12
CA PRO A 222 -13.27 20.56 -8.91
C PRO A 222 -12.59 20.86 -10.25
N GLY A 223 -13.36 20.75 -11.34
CA GLY A 223 -12.86 20.90 -12.72
C GLY A 223 -12.12 19.68 -13.27
N ARG A 224 -12.13 18.56 -12.56
CA ARG A 224 -11.62 17.26 -13.00
C ARG A 224 -12.75 16.24 -13.14
N GLN A 225 -12.47 15.12 -13.81
CA GLN A 225 -13.40 14.00 -13.97
C GLN A 225 -12.88 12.78 -13.25
N PRO A 226 -13.74 12.00 -12.55
CA PRO A 226 -13.37 10.71 -12.00
C PRO A 226 -13.27 9.67 -13.11
N GLY A 227 -12.55 8.58 -12.86
CA GLY A 227 -12.52 7.43 -13.75
C GLY A 227 -11.14 7.05 -14.28
N SER A 228 -10.08 7.77 -13.93
CA SER A 228 -8.72 7.29 -14.20
C SER A 228 -8.53 5.92 -13.57
N ARG A 229 -7.79 5.08 -14.25
CA ARG A 229 -7.52 3.71 -13.81
C ARG A 229 -6.11 3.59 -13.26
N TRP A 230 -6.00 3.12 -12.04
CA TRP A 230 -4.75 2.65 -11.47
C TRP A 230 -4.66 1.13 -11.60
N THR A 231 -3.52 0.65 -12.07
CA THR A 231 -3.20 -0.78 -12.15
C THR A 231 -1.88 -1.04 -11.42
N GLN A 232 -1.90 -1.92 -10.43
CA GLN A 232 -0.70 -2.46 -9.81
C GLN A 232 -0.55 -3.93 -10.18
N ARG A 233 0.59 -4.30 -10.72
CA ARG A 233 0.94 -5.68 -11.04
C ARG A 233 2.19 -6.07 -10.29
N ILE A 234 2.12 -7.16 -9.54
CA ILE A 234 3.21 -7.70 -8.74
C ILE A 234 3.52 -9.11 -9.27
N VAL A 235 4.77 -9.36 -9.61
CA VAL A 235 5.27 -10.67 -10.06
C VAL A 235 6.32 -11.18 -9.09
N PHE A 236 6.14 -12.40 -8.62
CA PHE A 236 7.09 -13.15 -7.79
C PHE A 236 7.78 -14.19 -8.66
N PRO A 237 9.01 -13.97 -9.15
CA PRO A 237 9.74 -14.93 -9.93
C PRO A 237 10.26 -16.09 -9.06
N ARG A 238 10.33 -17.29 -9.61
CA ARG A 238 10.91 -18.46 -8.95
C ARG A 238 12.39 -18.25 -8.64
N GLY A 239 12.80 -18.61 -7.43
CA GLY A 239 14.20 -18.57 -7.00
C GLY A 239 14.71 -17.20 -6.56
N GLU A 240 13.94 -16.12 -6.76
CA GLU A 240 14.35 -14.75 -6.40
C GLU A 240 13.88 -14.36 -5.00
N ARG A 241 14.69 -13.55 -4.31
CA ARG A 241 14.38 -12.94 -3.00
C ARG A 241 13.72 -11.57 -3.13
N PHE A 242 13.15 -11.28 -4.29
CA PHE A 242 12.45 -10.04 -4.61
C PHE A 242 11.20 -10.30 -5.44
N PHE A 243 10.32 -9.33 -5.47
CA PHE A 243 9.26 -9.24 -6.47
C PHE A 243 9.51 -8.08 -7.42
N VAL A 244 8.94 -8.17 -8.62
CA VAL A 244 8.90 -7.09 -9.62
C VAL A 244 7.51 -6.49 -9.61
N LEU A 245 7.40 -5.18 -9.66
CA LEU A 245 6.14 -4.47 -9.57
C LEU A 245 6.05 -3.37 -10.62
N MET A 246 4.84 -3.10 -11.10
CA MET A 246 4.50 -1.93 -11.90
C MET A 246 3.30 -1.23 -11.29
N ASP A 247 3.41 0.09 -11.14
CA ASP A 247 2.28 0.99 -11.00
C ASP A 247 2.03 1.72 -12.32
N LYS A 248 0.77 1.73 -12.78
CA LYS A 248 0.35 2.38 -14.02
C LYS A 248 -0.91 3.20 -13.78
N ILE A 249 -0.94 4.38 -14.37
CA ILE A 249 -2.11 5.24 -14.48
C ILE A 249 -2.55 5.33 -15.94
N ASP A 250 -3.84 5.09 -16.21
CA ASP A 250 -4.50 5.49 -17.46
C ASP A 250 -5.40 6.67 -17.11
N SER A 251 -5.05 7.88 -17.56
CA SER A 251 -5.70 9.13 -17.13
C SER A 251 -6.91 9.49 -17.98
N VAL A 252 -7.99 9.97 -17.34
CA VAL A 252 -9.12 10.62 -18.02
C VAL A 252 -9.03 12.14 -17.95
N ASN A 253 -7.99 12.68 -17.29
CA ASN A 253 -7.79 14.11 -17.11
C ASN A 253 -6.53 14.60 -17.86
N ASP A 254 -6.64 15.80 -18.43
CA ASP A 254 -5.46 16.57 -18.82
C ASP A 254 -4.78 17.15 -17.57
N SER A 255 -3.46 17.12 -17.54
CA SER A 255 -2.67 17.82 -16.53
C SER A 255 -1.35 18.29 -17.13
N PRO A 256 -0.86 19.51 -16.81
CA PRO A 256 0.45 19.95 -17.26
C PRO A 256 1.60 19.23 -16.53
N GLU A 257 1.32 18.63 -15.36
CA GLU A 257 2.32 17.95 -14.56
C GLU A 257 1.64 17.00 -13.57
N MET A 258 1.47 15.73 -13.98
CA MET A 258 0.77 14.72 -13.19
C MET A 258 1.75 13.78 -12.48
N PHE A 259 1.43 13.43 -11.25
CA PHE A 259 2.24 12.54 -10.41
C PHE A 259 1.40 11.41 -9.83
N LEU A 260 1.99 10.22 -9.75
CA LEU A 260 1.52 9.20 -8.81
C LEU A 260 2.49 9.16 -7.64
N ARG A 261 1.97 9.30 -6.42
CA ARG A 261 2.76 9.20 -5.20
C ARG A 261 2.70 7.79 -4.65
N ASN A 262 3.85 7.24 -4.33
CA ASN A 262 3.99 5.98 -3.64
C ASN A 262 5.12 6.03 -2.59
N ASP A 263 5.12 5.05 -1.70
CA ASP A 263 6.20 4.81 -0.76
C ASP A 263 7.03 3.61 -1.23
N THR A 264 8.29 3.87 -1.60
CA THR A 264 9.21 2.88 -2.18
C THR A 264 10.51 2.81 -1.37
N PRO A 265 10.90 1.67 -0.82
CA PRO A 265 10.18 0.39 -0.80
C PRO A 265 8.95 0.40 0.09
N GLY A 266 8.77 1.34 1.02
CA GLY A 266 7.60 1.41 1.88
C GLY A 266 7.68 2.42 3.01
N CYS A 267 6.73 2.30 3.94
CA CYS A 267 6.71 2.99 5.23
C CYS A 267 7.26 2.05 6.30
N PHE A 268 8.15 2.53 7.15
CA PHE A 268 8.84 1.71 8.15
C PHE A 268 8.61 2.20 9.57
N ARG A 269 8.39 1.27 10.48
CA ARG A 269 8.46 1.58 11.91
C ARG A 269 9.92 1.58 12.33
N HIS A 270 10.30 2.58 13.15
CA HIS A 270 11.67 2.75 13.58
C HIS A 270 11.72 3.49 14.91
N VAL A 271 12.23 2.85 15.94
CA VAL A 271 12.37 3.43 17.28
C VAL A 271 13.85 3.38 17.68
N GLN A 272 14.53 4.53 17.63
CA GLN A 272 15.91 4.66 18.11
C GLN A 272 16.90 3.61 17.55
N GLY A 273 16.71 3.18 16.30
CA GLY A 273 17.60 2.23 15.64
C GLY A 273 17.25 0.75 15.85
N ASP A 274 15.99 0.44 16.20
CA ASP A 274 15.55 -0.92 16.49
C ASP A 274 15.34 -1.80 15.25
N THR A 275 14.95 -1.21 14.11
CA THR A 275 14.54 -1.96 12.92
C THR A 275 15.54 -1.94 11.77
N PHE A 276 16.38 -0.93 11.70
CA PHE A 276 17.48 -0.83 10.74
C PHE A 276 18.68 -0.08 11.33
N SER A 277 19.88 -0.42 10.87
CA SER A 277 21.12 0.24 11.29
C SER A 277 21.50 1.43 10.45
N GLU A 278 21.13 1.42 9.18
CA GLU A 278 21.42 2.46 8.22
C GLU A 278 20.47 2.39 7.00
N ILE A 279 20.43 3.48 6.25
CA ILE A 279 19.72 3.58 4.96
C ILE A 279 20.76 3.82 3.87
N TYR A 280 20.57 3.19 2.71
CA TYR A 280 21.33 3.47 1.49
C TYR A 280 20.44 4.17 0.47
N LEU A 281 20.94 5.31 -0.05
CA LEU A 281 20.31 6.11 -1.12
C LEU A 281 21.30 6.29 -2.27
N SER A 282 21.05 5.65 -3.40
CA SER A 282 21.97 5.65 -4.54
C SER A 282 22.02 6.98 -5.29
N TYR A 283 20.98 7.79 -5.20
CA TYR A 283 20.83 9.05 -5.93
C TYR A 283 21.53 10.25 -5.27
N LEU A 284 22.07 10.09 -4.08
CA LEU A 284 22.82 11.14 -3.38
C LEU A 284 24.33 10.98 -3.60
N SER A 285 25.03 12.10 -3.66
CA SER A 285 26.50 12.20 -3.68
C SER A 285 27.23 11.41 -4.79
N GLY A 286 26.62 11.33 -5.97
CA GLY A 286 27.25 10.73 -7.15
C GLY A 286 27.08 9.20 -7.25
N PRO A 287 27.91 8.50 -8.04
CA PRO A 287 27.64 7.12 -8.45
C PRO A 287 27.74 6.08 -7.33
N LYS A 288 28.37 6.42 -6.20
CA LYS A 288 28.49 5.49 -5.07
C LYS A 288 27.28 5.49 -4.15
N GLY A 289 26.44 6.54 -4.21
CA GLY A 289 25.36 6.76 -3.26
C GLY A 289 25.87 7.09 -1.85
N VAL A 290 24.95 7.18 -0.90
CA VAL A 290 25.25 7.51 0.50
C VAL A 290 24.65 6.48 1.43
N ARG A 291 25.40 6.09 2.46
CA ARG A 291 24.94 5.33 3.62
C ARG A 291 24.66 6.31 4.75
N ILE A 292 23.47 6.26 5.32
CA ILE A 292 22.96 7.20 6.32
C ILE A 292 22.67 6.38 7.59
N PRO A 293 23.37 6.64 8.71
CA PRO A 293 23.15 5.89 9.94
C PRO A 293 21.74 6.10 10.49
N ALA A 294 21.19 5.11 11.14
CA ALA A 294 19.87 5.15 11.77
C ALA A 294 19.67 6.33 12.71
N SER A 295 20.74 6.80 13.36
CA SER A 295 20.69 7.96 14.28
C SER A 295 20.19 9.25 13.64
N GLU A 296 20.27 9.40 12.31
CA GLU A 296 19.68 10.53 11.59
C GLU A 296 18.14 10.51 11.58
N PHE A 297 17.53 9.38 11.95
CA PHE A 297 16.09 9.15 12.00
C PHE A 297 15.54 9.04 13.42
N PHE A 298 16.29 9.44 14.44
CA PHE A 298 15.83 9.39 15.83
C PHE A 298 14.88 10.54 16.21
N ASN A 299 14.92 11.64 15.46
CA ASN A 299 14.08 12.80 15.69
C ASN A 299 13.28 13.12 14.42
N PRO A 300 12.03 13.54 14.55
CA PRO A 300 11.23 13.99 13.42
C PRO A 300 11.92 15.12 12.65
N PHE A 301 11.91 15.05 11.33
CA PHE A 301 12.39 16.11 10.45
C PHE A 301 11.44 16.31 9.26
N PRO A 302 11.37 17.51 8.68
CA PRO A 302 10.55 17.80 7.51
C PRO A 302 11.01 16.99 6.30
N PRO A 303 10.08 16.47 5.48
CA PRO A 303 10.37 15.59 4.36
C PRO A 303 11.35 16.17 3.35
N ASP A 304 11.27 17.45 3.06
CA ASP A 304 11.97 18.05 1.92
C ASP A 304 13.35 18.66 2.26
N LEU A 305 13.76 18.57 3.52
CA LEU A 305 15.01 19.19 3.96
C LEU A 305 16.20 18.24 3.98
N LYS A 306 15.97 16.93 3.97
CA LYS A 306 17.04 15.93 4.02
C LYS A 306 16.79 14.80 3.05
N PHE A 307 17.87 14.32 2.44
CA PHE A 307 17.88 13.11 1.63
C PHE A 307 16.96 13.16 0.41
N GLY A 308 16.65 14.39 -0.06
CA GLY A 308 15.77 14.63 -1.19
C GLY A 308 16.46 14.50 -2.54
N TYR A 309 15.68 14.08 -3.52
CA TYR A 309 15.98 14.14 -4.94
C TYR A 309 14.85 14.86 -5.66
N ARG A 310 15.20 15.69 -6.64
CA ARG A 310 14.23 16.30 -7.54
C ARG A 310 14.83 16.43 -8.94
N ARG A 311 14.17 15.87 -9.93
CA ARG A 311 14.64 15.80 -11.33
C ARG A 311 15.04 17.16 -11.91
N ASP A 312 14.31 18.24 -11.59
CA ASP A 312 14.58 19.57 -12.12
C ASP A 312 15.83 20.22 -11.55
N PHE A 313 16.25 19.80 -10.35
CA PHE A 313 17.39 20.38 -9.64
C PHE A 313 18.60 19.45 -9.59
N ASN A 314 18.38 18.16 -9.78
CA ASN A 314 19.41 17.16 -9.70
C ASN A 314 19.62 16.50 -11.05
N ARG A 315 20.87 16.12 -11.31
CA ARG A 315 21.15 15.25 -12.45
C ARG A 315 20.46 13.89 -12.23
N THR A 316 19.80 13.36 -13.28
CA THR A 316 19.26 12.00 -13.25
C THR A 316 20.37 11.01 -12.86
N PRO A 317 20.21 10.25 -11.78
CA PRO A 317 21.22 9.32 -11.31
C PRO A 317 21.29 8.08 -12.20
N GLU A 318 22.41 7.37 -12.14
CA GLU A 318 22.56 6.08 -12.84
C GLU A 318 21.73 4.98 -12.22
N TYR A 319 21.55 5.02 -10.89
CA TYR A 319 20.78 4.07 -10.09
C TYR A 319 19.76 4.82 -9.25
N PHE A 320 18.57 4.28 -9.13
CA PHE A 320 17.57 4.76 -8.18
C PHE A 320 17.21 3.65 -7.19
N ILE A 321 18.04 3.49 -6.18
CA ILE A 321 17.93 2.46 -5.14
C ILE A 321 17.75 3.13 -3.78
N ARG A 322 16.78 2.68 -3.01
CA ARG A 322 16.51 3.08 -1.63
C ARG A 322 16.42 1.83 -0.77
N ALA A 323 17.27 1.69 0.22
CA ALA A 323 17.36 0.46 1.00
C ALA A 323 17.58 0.73 2.48
N CYS A 324 17.02 -0.14 3.32
CA CYS A 324 17.26 -0.20 4.76
C CYS A 324 18.06 -1.45 5.10
N HIS A 325 19.18 -1.31 5.81
CA HIS A 325 19.92 -2.43 6.35
C HIS A 325 19.19 -2.91 7.60
N LEU A 326 18.46 -3.98 7.48
CA LEU A 326 17.58 -4.48 8.54
C LEU A 326 18.37 -4.86 9.78
N ARG A 327 17.74 -4.67 10.93
CA ARG A 327 18.33 -5.03 12.23
C ARG A 327 17.32 -5.84 13.04
N ASP A 328 17.77 -6.92 13.60
CA ASP A 328 17.01 -7.65 14.60
C ASP A 328 16.97 -6.85 15.90
N LYS A 329 15.77 -6.50 16.34
CA LYS A 329 15.55 -5.64 17.50
C LYS A 329 15.91 -6.29 18.84
N GLU A 330 15.95 -7.63 18.90
CA GLU A 330 16.26 -8.37 20.13
C GLU A 330 17.75 -8.56 20.30
N THR A 331 18.45 -8.91 19.22
CA THR A 331 19.88 -9.18 19.22
C THR A 331 20.74 -7.99 18.84
N GLY A 332 20.17 -7.02 18.13
CA GLY A 332 20.89 -5.88 17.54
C GLY A 332 21.78 -6.25 16.35
N GLN A 333 21.68 -7.49 15.84
CA GLN A 333 22.44 -7.94 14.68
C GLN A 333 21.86 -7.39 13.39
N ASP A 334 22.73 -7.00 12.47
CA ASP A 334 22.32 -6.59 11.13
C ASP A 334 21.99 -7.83 10.30
N GLY A 335 20.93 -7.70 9.48
CA GLY A 335 20.41 -8.71 8.56
C GLY A 335 20.64 -8.33 7.11
N PRO A 336 19.74 -8.76 6.20
CA PRO A 336 19.78 -8.35 4.81
C PRO A 336 19.36 -6.88 4.64
N TRP A 337 19.62 -6.34 3.48
CA TRP A 337 19.03 -5.09 3.02
C TRP A 337 17.62 -5.33 2.47
N LEU A 338 16.64 -4.57 2.93
CA LEU A 338 15.34 -4.44 2.28
C LEU A 338 15.38 -3.23 1.35
N ALA A 339 15.29 -3.46 0.05
CA ALA A 339 15.50 -2.44 -0.96
C ALA A 339 14.33 -2.29 -1.93
N GLY A 340 14.12 -1.04 -2.39
CA GLY A 340 13.30 -0.68 -3.54
C GLY A 340 14.18 -0.06 -4.63
N LEU A 341 14.03 -0.59 -5.84
CA LEU A 341 14.79 -0.23 -7.03
C LEU A 341 13.79 0.30 -8.07
N THR A 342 13.82 1.60 -8.39
CA THR A 342 13.01 2.17 -9.48
C THR A 342 13.81 2.04 -10.76
N LEU A 343 13.35 1.18 -11.67
CA LEU A 343 14.16 0.65 -12.78
C LEU A 343 14.53 1.67 -13.87
N GLU A 344 13.78 2.76 -13.97
CA GLU A 344 14.08 3.87 -14.88
C GLU A 344 14.13 5.19 -14.08
N PRO A 345 15.32 5.69 -13.72
CA PRO A 345 15.45 6.89 -12.89
C PRO A 345 14.78 8.14 -13.45
N SER A 346 14.64 8.25 -14.76
CA SER A 346 14.03 9.41 -15.39
C SER A 346 12.53 9.53 -15.17
N VAL A 347 11.84 8.45 -14.70
CA VAL A 347 10.42 8.52 -14.33
C VAL A 347 10.23 9.12 -12.94
N VAL A 348 11.25 9.11 -12.09
CA VAL A 348 11.17 9.72 -10.77
C VAL A 348 11.20 11.24 -10.92
N TYR A 349 10.18 11.88 -10.41
CA TYR A 349 10.14 13.34 -10.37
C TYR A 349 10.75 13.87 -9.07
N GLU A 350 10.27 13.40 -7.94
CA GLU A 350 10.76 13.79 -6.62
C GLU A 350 10.79 12.56 -5.70
N ALA A 351 11.76 12.51 -4.80
CA ALA A 351 11.83 11.50 -3.77
C ALA A 351 12.50 12.05 -2.51
N TRP A 352 12.05 11.61 -1.34
CA TRP A 352 12.62 12.02 -0.06
C TRP A 352 12.35 10.99 1.03
N CYS A 353 13.09 11.13 2.12
CA CYS A 353 12.85 10.41 3.38
C CYS A 353 12.40 11.41 4.43
N SER A 354 11.50 11.00 5.32
CA SER A 354 11.15 11.78 6.49
C SER A 354 10.93 10.90 7.69
N GLN A 355 11.37 11.37 8.85
CA GLN A 355 10.99 10.80 10.14
C GLN A 355 9.78 11.57 10.66
N ARG A 356 8.68 10.87 10.90
CA ARG A 356 7.42 11.43 11.42
C ARG A 356 7.28 11.16 12.92
N PRO A 357 6.48 11.96 13.64
CA PRO A 357 6.01 11.58 14.96
C PRO A 357 5.34 10.21 14.94
N GLY A 358 5.52 9.42 16.01
CA GLY A 358 5.01 8.05 16.07
C GLY A 358 5.96 7.00 15.50
N ASP A 359 7.24 7.35 15.35
CA ASP A 359 8.32 6.43 14.98
C ASP A 359 8.16 5.80 13.59
N ILE A 360 7.71 6.60 12.63
CA ILE A 360 7.52 6.18 11.25
C ILE A 360 8.52 6.90 10.34
N VAL A 361 9.35 6.12 9.65
CA VAL A 361 10.18 6.60 8.53
C VAL A 361 9.44 6.34 7.24
N VAL A 362 9.21 7.37 6.46
CA VAL A 362 8.51 7.30 5.18
C VAL A 362 9.51 7.54 4.05
N MET A 363 9.53 6.65 3.07
CA MET A 363 10.32 6.78 1.86
C MET A 363 9.44 7.08 0.65
N ILE A 364 9.09 8.36 0.49
CA ILE A 364 8.17 8.80 -0.55
C ILE A 364 8.89 8.93 -1.90
N GLU A 365 8.17 8.57 -2.94
CA GLU A 365 8.55 8.75 -4.34
C GLU A 365 7.36 9.26 -5.14
N GLU A 366 7.60 10.20 -6.00
CA GLU A 366 6.63 10.71 -6.96
C GLU A 366 7.12 10.41 -8.37
N ILE A 367 6.32 9.66 -9.10
CA ILE A 367 6.66 9.23 -10.46
C ILE A 367 5.91 10.06 -11.49
N HIS A 368 6.49 10.19 -12.66
CA HIS A 368 6.08 10.92 -13.85
C HIS A 368 6.40 12.41 -13.78
N GLY A 369 5.53 13.28 -13.21
CA GLY A 369 5.78 14.73 -13.16
C GLY A 369 6.01 15.35 -14.53
N ARG A 370 5.17 15.04 -15.50
CA ARG A 370 5.18 15.52 -16.87
C ARG A 370 3.75 15.77 -17.34
N PRO A 371 3.53 16.49 -18.48
CA PRO A 371 2.22 16.63 -19.08
C PRO A 371 1.58 15.30 -19.41
N VAL A 372 0.30 15.16 -19.10
CA VAL A 372 -0.55 14.01 -19.44
C VAL A 372 -1.84 14.53 -20.08
N LYS A 373 -2.28 13.90 -21.17
CA LYS A 373 -3.57 14.14 -21.78
C LYS A 373 -4.57 13.06 -21.41
N ALA A 374 -5.85 13.42 -21.43
CA ALA A 374 -6.90 12.44 -21.27
C ALA A 374 -6.76 11.31 -22.32
N GLY A 375 -6.78 10.07 -21.86
CA GLY A 375 -6.53 8.88 -22.67
C GLY A 375 -5.07 8.44 -22.74
N GLU A 376 -4.13 9.22 -22.22
CA GLU A 376 -2.72 8.81 -22.10
C GLU A 376 -2.46 8.05 -20.82
N SER A 377 -1.34 7.32 -20.81
CA SER A 377 -0.90 6.51 -19.67
C SER A 377 0.54 6.80 -19.31
N PHE A 378 0.87 6.58 -18.04
CA PHE A 378 2.25 6.51 -17.58
C PHE A 378 2.42 5.38 -16.56
N SER A 379 3.65 4.91 -16.40
CA SER A 379 3.97 3.84 -15.47
C SER A 379 5.40 3.95 -14.95
N ALA A 380 5.65 3.25 -13.85
CA ALA A 380 6.98 2.95 -13.36
C ALA A 380 7.07 1.49 -12.94
N ALA A 381 8.20 0.86 -13.21
CA ALA A 381 8.50 -0.49 -12.78
C ALA A 381 9.54 -0.48 -11.66
N HIS A 382 9.34 -1.36 -10.69
CA HIS A 382 10.17 -1.44 -9.50
C HIS A 382 10.55 -2.89 -9.20
N ILE A 383 11.64 -3.07 -8.48
CA ILE A 383 11.98 -4.31 -7.79
C ILE A 383 12.03 -4.00 -6.30
N VAL A 384 11.40 -4.86 -5.49
CA VAL A 384 11.47 -4.78 -4.03
C VAL A 384 11.82 -6.14 -3.47
N GLY A 385 12.83 -6.18 -2.59
CA GLY A 385 13.27 -7.46 -2.04
C GLY A 385 14.40 -7.35 -1.04
N PHE A 386 14.91 -8.54 -0.68
CA PHE A 386 16.01 -8.71 0.25
C PHE A 386 17.30 -9.00 -0.51
N PHE A 387 18.37 -8.34 -0.08
CA PHE A 387 19.69 -8.40 -0.70
C PHE A 387 20.76 -8.51 0.40
N ASP A 388 21.83 -9.24 0.13
CA ASP A 388 22.91 -9.39 1.10
C ASP A 388 23.88 -8.20 1.03
N THR A 389 24.04 -7.57 -0.14
CA THR A 389 24.96 -6.46 -0.35
C THR A 389 24.39 -5.38 -1.29
N ILE A 390 25.00 -4.18 -1.22
CA ILE A 390 24.69 -3.08 -2.16
C ILE A 390 25.11 -3.47 -3.59
N GLU A 391 26.19 -4.21 -3.75
CA GLU A 391 26.68 -4.71 -5.04
C GLU A 391 25.67 -5.67 -5.68
N GLU A 392 25.03 -6.53 -4.90
CA GLU A 392 23.95 -7.40 -5.36
C GLU A 392 22.76 -6.58 -5.87
N MET A 393 22.33 -5.56 -5.11
CA MET A 393 21.26 -4.64 -5.54
C MET A 393 21.59 -4.00 -6.89
N ARG A 394 22.82 -3.51 -7.07
CA ARG A 394 23.29 -2.91 -8.33
C ARG A 394 23.32 -3.92 -9.45
N HIS A 395 23.77 -5.13 -9.19
CA HIS A 395 23.79 -6.19 -10.19
C HIS A 395 22.38 -6.55 -10.68
N VAL A 396 21.43 -6.66 -9.76
CA VAL A 396 20.02 -6.86 -10.11
C VAL A 396 19.46 -5.65 -10.84
N TYR A 397 19.79 -4.44 -10.39
CA TYR A 397 19.39 -3.21 -11.07
C TYR A 397 19.90 -3.18 -12.53
N ASP A 398 21.17 -3.48 -12.77
CA ASP A 398 21.77 -3.47 -14.10
C ASP A 398 21.12 -4.48 -15.06
N ARG A 399 20.61 -5.61 -14.52
CA ARG A 399 19.88 -6.60 -15.31
C ARG A 399 18.54 -6.07 -15.81
N TYR A 400 17.87 -5.22 -15.04
CA TYR A 400 16.49 -4.83 -15.26
C TYR A 400 16.27 -3.33 -15.54
N LYS A 401 17.32 -2.50 -15.54
CA LYS A 401 17.22 -1.05 -15.74
C LYS A 401 16.66 -0.66 -17.11
N GLY A 402 16.05 0.52 -17.18
CA GLY A 402 15.50 1.09 -18.41
C GLY A 402 14.10 0.59 -18.75
N HIS A 403 13.38 -0.06 -17.80
CA HIS A 403 12.02 -0.52 -17.99
C HIS A 403 11.06 0.26 -17.12
N THR A 404 9.87 0.52 -17.66
CA THR A 404 8.81 1.29 -16.99
C THR A 404 7.50 0.52 -16.84
N ALA A 405 7.35 -0.60 -17.54
CA ALA A 405 6.15 -1.40 -17.51
C ALA A 405 6.43 -2.89 -17.31
N LEU A 406 5.39 -3.64 -16.92
CA LEU A 406 5.44 -5.07 -16.62
C LEU A 406 4.21 -5.75 -17.22
N GLU A 407 4.45 -6.71 -18.09
CA GLU A 407 3.43 -7.56 -18.66
C GLU A 407 3.53 -8.97 -18.06
N ALA A 408 2.39 -9.61 -17.84
CA ALA A 408 2.31 -11.00 -17.43
C ALA A 408 1.02 -11.63 -17.97
N ASP A 409 1.15 -12.84 -18.49
CA ASP A 409 0.03 -13.70 -18.92
C ASP A 409 0.38 -15.16 -18.61
N ALA A 410 -0.46 -16.11 -19.01
CA ALA A 410 -0.24 -17.52 -18.76
C ALA A 410 1.06 -18.08 -19.41
N SER A 411 1.61 -17.40 -20.41
CA SER A 411 2.82 -17.85 -21.14
C SER A 411 4.11 -17.36 -20.50
N GLY A 412 4.06 -16.26 -19.72
CA GLY A 412 5.23 -15.69 -19.09
C GLY A 412 5.03 -14.27 -18.56
N TRP A 413 6.11 -13.69 -18.09
CA TRP A 413 6.18 -12.28 -17.70
C TRP A 413 7.41 -11.63 -18.34
N ARG A 414 7.32 -10.32 -18.54
CA ARG A 414 8.43 -9.51 -19.03
C ARG A 414 8.32 -8.05 -18.61
N LEU A 415 9.47 -7.42 -18.45
CA LEU A 415 9.55 -5.96 -18.35
C LEU A 415 9.53 -5.33 -19.75
N VAL A 416 8.92 -4.14 -19.83
CA VAL A 416 8.76 -3.36 -21.07
C VAL A 416 9.26 -1.94 -20.82
N LYS A 417 9.82 -1.32 -21.91
CA LYS A 417 10.31 0.06 -21.87
C LYS A 417 9.19 1.06 -22.01
#